data_ccfbd85f3e50a81457fb0dc92544008a
#
_entry.id   ccfbd85f3e50a81457fb0dc92544008a
#
_cell.length_a   1.000
_cell.length_b   1.000
_cell.length_c   1.000
_cell.angle_alpha   90.00
_cell.angle_beta   90.00
_cell.angle_gamma   90.00
#
_symmetry.space_group_name_H-M   'P 1'
#
loop_
_entity.id
_entity.type
_entity.pdbx_description
1 polymer ?
#
loop_
_entity_poly.entity_id
_entity_poly.type
_entity_poly.pdbx_seq_one_letter_code
_entity_poly.pdbx_strand_id
1 'polypeptide(L)'
;PPLSVMFTAVRATLRPNAVASKRCFSSLSVHLKQAGSSKIMTPKAAIADIPVGAKVMVGGFGLCGVPRTLLDEVVKRPELKDLDVYSNNLGTPGRGVGLLAREGRVRSITGSFLGGNREFGDQFFRGEVQLNLCPQGTFAERIRAGAAGIPAFYTPTGYGTAVHKGELVLKYEKKDGEEAKPMLISKPRESRRFGNRDFILEEAIYGDFALIHARKADEAGNLIFHSTARNFNDPMARNARVTIAEVEEIVPVGSISSDEVHLPSIFVDRIVKAELPLEVEKVCLSKPEGDATELTKRDIIAKRAAAELSDGMYVNLGVGMPNLVPS
;
A
#
# COMPACT_ATOMS: atom_id res chain seq x y z
N PRO A 1 10.85 -32.51 -48.80
CA PRO A 1 11.03 -33.45 -47.72
C PRO A 1 11.11 -32.69 -46.38
N PRO A 2 10.31 -33.09 -45.37
CA PRO A 2 10.28 -32.42 -44.12
C PRO A 2 11.40 -32.91 -43.19
N LEU A 3 12.06 -31.98 -42.54
CA LEU A 3 13.02 -32.25 -41.47
C LEU A 3 12.28 -32.69 -40.19
N SER A 4 12.44 -33.98 -39.83
CA SER A 4 12.05 -34.49 -38.53
C SER A 4 13.14 -34.23 -37.52
N VAL A 5 12.85 -33.49 -36.46
CA VAL A 5 13.75 -33.26 -35.31
C VAL A 5 13.50 -34.40 -34.32
N MET A 6 14.49 -35.30 -34.17
CA MET A 6 14.51 -36.33 -33.14
C MET A 6 14.92 -35.72 -31.79
N PHE A 7 14.03 -35.77 -30.80
CA PHE A 7 14.37 -35.53 -29.41
C PHE A 7 14.93 -36.80 -28.79
N THR A 8 16.21 -36.78 -28.47
CA THR A 8 16.88 -37.85 -27.67
C THR A 8 16.72 -37.54 -26.19
N ALA A 9 15.96 -38.38 -25.49
CA ALA A 9 15.82 -38.28 -24.03
C ALA A 9 17.07 -38.82 -23.33
N VAL A 10 17.79 -37.97 -22.64
CA VAL A 10 18.91 -38.40 -21.74
C VAL A 10 18.30 -38.76 -20.38
N ARG A 11 18.30 -40.05 -20.06
CA ARG A 11 18.02 -40.54 -18.69
C ARG A 11 19.23 -40.31 -17.82
N ALA A 12 19.18 -39.37 -16.89
CA ALA A 12 20.14 -39.25 -15.81
C ALA A 12 19.68 -40.07 -14.61
N THR A 13 20.44 -41.09 -14.25
CA THR A 13 20.29 -41.89 -13.00
C THR A 13 20.92 -41.10 -11.86
N LEU A 14 20.11 -40.52 -10.98
CA LEU A 14 20.54 -39.91 -9.73
C LEU A 14 20.50 -40.95 -8.60
N ARG A 15 21.63 -41.18 -7.94
CA ARG A 15 21.75 -41.97 -6.70
C ARG A 15 21.14 -41.16 -5.52
N PRO A 16 20.48 -41.86 -4.56
CA PRO A 16 19.90 -41.16 -3.40
C PRO A 16 20.92 -41.10 -2.26
N ASN A 17 21.40 -39.93 -1.91
CA ASN A 17 21.93 -39.63 -0.59
C ASN A 17 21.95 -38.13 -0.36
N ALA A 18 20.89 -37.61 0.27
CA ALA A 18 20.92 -36.39 1.07
C ALA A 18 19.66 -36.35 1.93
N VAL A 19 19.86 -36.18 3.22
CA VAL A 19 18.81 -35.98 4.21
C VAL A 19 18.04 -34.68 3.83
N ALA A 20 16.90 -34.83 3.17
CA ALA A 20 16.04 -33.74 2.79
C ALA A 20 15.18 -33.40 3.99
N SER A 21 15.44 -32.24 4.59
CA SER A 21 14.49 -31.51 5.41
C SER A 21 13.17 -31.40 4.66
N LYS A 22 12.14 -32.07 5.17
CA LYS A 22 10.76 -31.95 4.68
C LYS A 22 10.24 -30.54 4.94
N ARG A 23 10.61 -29.58 4.11
CA ARG A 23 9.80 -28.37 3.95
C ARG A 23 8.61 -28.74 3.09
N CYS A 24 7.49 -28.86 3.76
CA CYS A 24 6.18 -29.07 3.16
C CYS A 24 5.91 -27.94 2.14
N PHE A 25 6.08 -28.24 0.86
CA PHE A 25 5.44 -27.46 -0.20
C PHE A 25 3.97 -27.75 -0.08
N SER A 26 3.24 -26.94 0.71
CA SER A 26 1.79 -26.91 0.64
C SER A 26 1.43 -26.61 -0.81
N SER A 27 0.65 -27.50 -1.40
CA SER A 27 0.13 -27.46 -2.75
C SER A 27 -0.24 -26.03 -3.16
N LEU A 28 0.56 -25.42 -4.04
CA LEU A 28 0.10 -24.29 -4.83
C LEU A 28 -1.02 -24.81 -5.73
N SER A 29 -2.24 -24.72 -5.26
CA SER A 29 -3.39 -24.77 -6.16
C SER A 29 -3.32 -23.47 -6.99
N VAL A 30 -2.67 -23.56 -8.14
CA VAL A 30 -2.86 -22.57 -9.21
C VAL A 30 -4.34 -22.64 -9.52
N HIS A 31 -5.11 -21.70 -9.00
CA HIS A 31 -6.49 -21.51 -9.45
C HIS A 31 -6.41 -21.07 -10.90
N LEU A 32 -6.42 -22.03 -11.81
CA LEU A 32 -6.71 -21.76 -13.21
C LEU A 32 -8.09 -21.10 -13.22
N LYS A 33 -8.11 -19.80 -13.47
CA LYS A 33 -9.33 -19.02 -13.62
C LYS A 33 -10.17 -19.73 -14.69
N GLN A 34 -11.35 -20.20 -14.32
CA GLN A 34 -12.32 -20.68 -15.31
C GLN A 34 -12.61 -19.51 -16.26
N ALA A 35 -12.29 -19.67 -17.52
CA ALA A 35 -12.67 -18.73 -18.55
C ALA A 35 -14.20 -18.66 -18.55
N GLY A 36 -14.77 -17.52 -18.13
CA GLY A 36 -16.21 -17.26 -18.12
C GLY A 36 -16.85 -16.82 -16.81
N SER A 37 -16.14 -16.83 -15.66
CA SER A 37 -16.72 -16.27 -14.44
C SER A 37 -16.55 -14.73 -14.42
N SER A 38 -17.66 -14.02 -14.14
CA SER A 38 -17.63 -12.58 -13.92
C SER A 38 -16.66 -12.23 -12.79
N LYS A 39 -15.82 -11.20 -13.02
CA LYS A 39 -14.97 -10.65 -11.96
C LYS A 39 -15.72 -9.74 -10.99
N ILE A 40 -16.94 -9.32 -11.38
CA ILE A 40 -17.77 -8.41 -10.58
C ILE A 40 -18.38 -9.20 -9.44
N MET A 41 -18.16 -8.71 -8.24
CA MET A 41 -18.57 -9.35 -6.98
C MET A 41 -19.16 -8.31 -6.00
N THR A 42 -19.93 -8.80 -5.04
CA THR A 42 -20.28 -7.97 -3.88
C THR A 42 -19.05 -7.76 -3.00
N PRO A 43 -18.97 -6.63 -2.23
CA PRO A 43 -17.85 -6.36 -1.34
C PRO A 43 -17.55 -7.53 -0.39
N LYS A 44 -18.60 -8.09 0.23
CA LYS A 44 -18.50 -9.24 1.13
C LYS A 44 -17.90 -10.49 0.46
N ALA A 45 -18.36 -10.82 -0.72
CA ALA A 45 -17.86 -12.00 -1.46
C ALA A 45 -16.41 -11.80 -1.92
N ALA A 46 -16.06 -10.58 -2.28
CA ALA A 46 -14.73 -10.25 -2.79
C ALA A 46 -13.61 -10.43 -1.76
N ILE A 47 -13.90 -10.31 -0.46
CA ILE A 47 -12.92 -10.46 0.63
C ILE A 47 -13.08 -11.77 1.42
N ALA A 48 -14.00 -12.64 1.01
CA ALA A 48 -14.43 -13.80 1.82
C ALA A 48 -13.29 -14.79 2.13
N ASP A 49 -12.34 -14.94 1.22
CA ASP A 49 -11.21 -15.88 1.32
C ASP A 49 -9.91 -15.27 1.84
N ILE A 50 -9.91 -14.00 2.29
CA ILE A 50 -8.76 -13.41 2.95
C ILE A 50 -8.56 -14.13 4.30
N PRO A 51 -7.41 -14.82 4.50
CA PRO A 51 -7.17 -15.55 5.75
C PRO A 51 -6.64 -14.63 6.86
N VAL A 52 -6.75 -15.09 8.09
CA VAL A 52 -6.06 -14.51 9.24
C VAL A 52 -4.55 -14.49 8.96
N GLY A 53 -3.88 -13.41 9.31
CA GLY A 53 -2.43 -13.28 9.11
C GLY A 53 -2.01 -12.96 7.67
N ALA A 54 -2.95 -12.69 6.76
CA ALA A 54 -2.65 -12.33 5.38
C ALA A 54 -1.81 -11.05 5.26
N LYS A 55 -0.99 -11.00 4.21
CA LYS A 55 -0.27 -9.79 3.79
C LYS A 55 -1.16 -8.98 2.86
N VAL A 56 -1.70 -7.88 3.37
CA VAL A 56 -2.68 -7.05 2.66
C VAL A 56 -2.05 -5.71 2.27
N MET A 57 -1.97 -5.45 0.98
CA MET A 57 -1.59 -4.16 0.44
C MET A 57 -2.84 -3.29 0.30
N VAL A 58 -2.79 -2.08 0.82
CA VAL A 58 -3.89 -1.11 0.74
C VAL A 58 -3.42 0.11 -0.03
N GLY A 59 -4.00 0.32 -1.20
CA GLY A 59 -3.73 1.45 -2.08
C GLY A 59 -4.11 2.79 -1.45
N GLY A 60 -3.65 3.85 -2.07
CA GLY A 60 -3.91 5.21 -1.62
C GLY A 60 -2.66 5.98 -1.20
N PHE A 61 -2.82 7.29 -1.13
CA PHE A 61 -1.85 8.24 -0.60
C PHE A 61 -2.60 9.29 0.23
N GLY A 62 -2.34 9.38 1.53
CA GLY A 62 -3.28 10.04 2.42
C GLY A 62 -4.62 9.30 2.42
N LEU A 63 -5.69 9.99 2.20
CA LEU A 63 -7.01 9.39 1.94
C LEU A 63 -7.34 9.28 0.44
N CYS A 64 -6.49 9.88 -0.44
CA CYS A 64 -6.72 9.86 -1.87
C CYS A 64 -6.54 8.46 -2.47
N GLY A 65 -7.59 7.92 -3.06
CA GLY A 65 -7.56 6.60 -3.71
C GLY A 65 -7.55 5.41 -2.75
N VAL A 66 -8.05 5.57 -1.52
CA VAL A 66 -8.21 4.49 -0.55
C VAL A 66 -9.50 3.73 -0.84
N PRO A 67 -9.49 2.39 -0.88
CA PRO A 67 -10.67 1.54 -1.14
C PRO A 67 -11.56 1.43 0.10
N ARG A 68 -12.42 2.44 0.32
CA ARG A 68 -13.20 2.60 1.55
C ARG A 68 -14.20 1.49 1.79
N THR A 69 -14.94 1.09 0.75
CA THR A 69 -15.95 0.04 0.84
C THR A 69 -15.32 -1.30 1.25
N LEU A 70 -14.16 -1.62 0.64
CA LEU A 70 -13.43 -2.85 0.98
C LEU A 70 -12.88 -2.84 2.41
N LEU A 71 -12.38 -1.71 2.90
CA LEU A 71 -11.90 -1.58 4.27
C LEU A 71 -13.04 -1.74 5.29
N ASP A 72 -14.20 -1.15 5.02
CA ASP A 72 -15.38 -1.31 5.84
C ASP A 72 -15.85 -2.79 5.90
N GLU A 73 -15.78 -3.51 4.78
CA GLU A 73 -16.10 -4.94 4.77
C GLU A 73 -15.10 -5.79 5.56
N VAL A 74 -13.79 -5.45 5.50
CA VAL A 74 -12.78 -6.10 6.34
C VAL A 74 -13.11 -5.93 7.82
N VAL A 75 -13.53 -4.74 8.22
CA VAL A 75 -13.90 -4.44 9.62
C VAL A 75 -15.13 -5.24 10.08
N LYS A 76 -16.12 -5.46 9.20
CA LYS A 76 -17.31 -6.26 9.49
C LYS A 76 -17.01 -7.75 9.74
N ARG A 77 -15.77 -8.19 9.52
CA ARG A 77 -15.31 -9.56 9.75
C ARG A 77 -14.40 -9.62 10.99
N PRO A 78 -14.96 -9.81 12.21
CA PRO A 78 -14.18 -9.81 13.45
C PRO A 78 -13.15 -10.92 13.55
N GLU A 79 -13.37 -12.03 12.82
CA GLU A 79 -12.40 -13.12 12.71
C GLU A 79 -11.17 -12.76 11.87
N LEU A 80 -11.27 -11.76 10.97
CA LEU A 80 -10.17 -11.33 10.11
C LEU A 80 -9.26 -10.37 10.89
N LYS A 81 -8.19 -10.92 11.44
CA LYS A 81 -7.23 -10.24 12.30
C LYS A 81 -5.78 -10.67 12.00
N ASP A 82 -4.86 -10.10 12.75
CA ASP A 82 -3.43 -10.37 12.63
C ASP A 82 -2.87 -10.06 11.23
N LEU A 83 -3.45 -9.10 10.52
CA LEU A 83 -3.04 -8.73 9.17
C LEU A 83 -1.67 -8.03 9.18
N ASP A 84 -0.83 -8.39 8.22
CA ASP A 84 0.36 -7.61 7.86
C ASP A 84 -0.02 -6.62 6.77
N VAL A 85 -0.15 -5.36 7.14
CA VAL A 85 -0.64 -4.31 6.24
C VAL A 85 0.52 -3.54 5.61
N TYR A 86 0.44 -3.33 4.30
CA TYR A 86 1.36 -2.49 3.54
C TYR A 86 0.58 -1.32 2.96
N SER A 87 0.87 -0.10 3.42
CA SER A 87 0.21 1.11 2.93
C SER A 87 1.15 2.31 3.03
N ASN A 88 0.98 3.28 2.15
CA ASN A 88 1.83 4.48 2.14
C ASN A 88 1.81 5.20 3.49
N ASN A 89 0.64 5.39 4.07
CA ASN A 89 0.46 5.97 5.40
C ASN A 89 -0.44 5.09 6.29
N LEU A 90 -0.47 5.44 7.57
CA LEU A 90 -1.23 4.73 8.58
C LEU A 90 -2.66 5.28 8.76
N GLY A 91 -3.14 6.03 7.79
CA GLY A 91 -4.44 6.68 7.84
C GLY A 91 -4.53 7.80 8.89
N THR A 92 -5.75 8.25 9.10
CA THR A 92 -6.12 9.14 10.20
C THR A 92 -7.02 8.37 11.17
N PRO A 93 -7.27 8.86 12.39
CA PRO A 93 -8.13 8.17 13.34
C PRO A 93 -9.48 7.80 12.72
N GLY A 94 -9.78 6.49 12.61
CA GLY A 94 -11.03 5.96 12.05
C GLY A 94 -11.23 6.14 10.54
N ARG A 95 -10.19 6.49 9.78
CA ARG A 95 -10.25 6.63 8.32
C ARG A 95 -9.09 5.93 7.62
N GLY A 96 -9.34 5.46 6.39
CA GLY A 96 -8.36 4.72 5.63
C GLY A 96 -7.85 3.51 6.42
N VAL A 97 -6.55 3.23 6.37
CA VAL A 97 -5.92 2.13 7.13
C VAL A 97 -6.07 2.30 8.65
N GLY A 98 -6.24 3.54 9.15
CA GLY A 98 -6.49 3.81 10.56
C GLY A 98 -7.75 3.13 11.10
N LEU A 99 -8.72 2.84 10.24
CA LEU A 99 -9.90 2.07 10.58
C LEU A 99 -9.55 0.63 10.99
N LEU A 100 -8.67 -0.03 10.24
CA LEU A 100 -8.22 -1.40 10.54
C LEU A 100 -7.43 -1.47 11.86
N ALA A 101 -6.61 -0.45 12.12
CA ALA A 101 -5.83 -0.36 13.35
C ALA A 101 -6.75 -0.17 14.58
N ARG A 102 -7.73 0.75 14.50
CA ARG A 102 -8.71 0.97 15.55
C ARG A 102 -9.44 -0.32 15.93
N GLU A 103 -9.85 -1.09 14.96
CA GLU A 103 -10.61 -2.32 15.14
C GLU A 103 -9.73 -3.55 15.47
N GLY A 104 -8.43 -3.34 15.76
CA GLY A 104 -7.51 -4.40 16.16
C GLY A 104 -7.27 -5.47 15.10
N ARG A 105 -7.35 -5.11 13.80
CA ARG A 105 -7.17 -6.04 12.68
C ARG A 105 -5.70 -6.21 12.32
N VAL A 106 -4.83 -5.29 12.75
CA VAL A 106 -3.44 -5.16 12.30
C VAL A 106 -2.47 -5.79 13.30
N ARG A 107 -1.65 -6.72 12.85
CA ARG A 107 -0.50 -7.25 13.57
C ARG A 107 0.75 -6.41 13.31
N SER A 108 1.01 -6.12 12.05
CA SER A 108 2.11 -5.27 11.63
C SER A 108 1.69 -4.34 10.50
N ILE A 109 2.33 -3.18 10.45
CA ILE A 109 2.19 -2.27 9.32
C ILE A 109 3.56 -1.84 8.80
N THR A 110 3.69 -1.84 7.47
CA THR A 110 4.83 -1.27 6.76
C THR A 110 4.35 -0.10 5.95
N GLY A 111 4.94 1.07 6.18
CA GLY A 111 4.58 2.29 5.48
C GLY A 111 5.63 3.37 5.61
N SER A 112 5.34 4.54 5.04
CA SER A 112 6.31 5.63 4.96
C SER A 112 6.00 6.79 5.90
N PHE A 113 4.76 6.89 6.37
CA PHE A 113 4.30 8.05 7.11
C PHE A 113 3.28 7.65 8.19
N LEU A 114 3.64 7.93 9.44
CA LEU A 114 2.77 7.68 10.60
C LEU A 114 1.60 8.68 10.65
N GLY A 115 1.79 9.87 10.08
CA GLY A 115 0.78 10.91 10.04
C GLY A 115 0.39 11.44 11.40
N GLY A 116 -0.81 12.02 11.46
CA GLY A 116 -1.44 12.47 12.69
C GLY A 116 -2.23 11.38 13.42
N ASN A 117 -2.01 10.10 13.10
CA ASN A 117 -2.74 8.99 13.73
C ASN A 117 -2.16 8.66 15.12
N ARG A 118 -2.55 9.46 16.11
CA ARG A 118 -2.12 9.27 17.51
C ARG A 118 -2.55 7.92 18.06
N GLU A 119 -3.75 7.50 17.74
CA GLU A 119 -4.33 6.22 18.18
C GLU A 119 -3.42 5.04 17.79
N PHE A 120 -2.90 5.04 16.57
CA PHE A 120 -1.93 4.04 16.13
C PHE A 120 -0.57 4.19 16.84
N GLY A 121 -0.11 5.43 17.05
CA GLY A 121 1.11 5.70 17.82
C GLY A 121 1.04 5.12 19.24
N ASP A 122 -0.10 5.31 19.91
CA ASP A 122 -0.35 4.78 21.25
C ASP A 122 -0.36 3.24 21.24
N GLN A 123 -0.99 2.59 20.25
CA GLN A 123 -0.96 1.13 20.09
C GLN A 123 0.47 0.61 19.90
N PHE A 124 1.28 1.31 19.11
CA PHE A 124 2.67 0.95 18.91
C PHE A 124 3.49 1.02 20.21
N PHE A 125 3.37 2.11 20.97
CA PHE A 125 4.07 2.25 22.25
C PHE A 125 3.57 1.26 23.33
N ARG A 126 2.30 0.84 23.27
CA ARG A 126 1.77 -0.24 24.14
C ARG A 126 2.17 -1.65 23.67
N GLY A 127 2.93 -1.76 22.58
CA GLY A 127 3.40 -3.06 22.04
C GLY A 127 2.27 -3.90 21.42
N GLU A 128 1.15 -3.30 21.05
CA GLU A 128 0.01 -3.99 20.44
C GLU A 128 0.27 -4.29 18.95
N VAL A 129 0.93 -3.37 18.25
CA VAL A 129 1.23 -3.51 16.82
C VAL A 129 2.72 -3.35 16.54
N GLN A 130 3.18 -3.96 15.45
CA GLN A 130 4.53 -3.76 14.91
C GLN A 130 4.51 -2.68 13.83
N LEU A 131 5.49 -1.78 13.87
CA LEU A 131 5.65 -0.69 12.92
C LEU A 131 6.97 -0.82 12.16
N ASN A 132 6.90 -0.93 10.84
CA ASN A 132 8.06 -0.95 9.94
C ASN A 132 8.06 0.34 9.10
N LEU A 133 8.73 1.39 9.57
CA LEU A 133 8.88 2.62 8.79
C LEU A 133 9.93 2.43 7.69
N CYS A 134 9.55 2.82 6.48
CA CYS A 134 10.37 2.73 5.28
C CYS A 134 10.35 4.08 4.55
N PRO A 135 11.48 4.60 4.07
CA PRO A 135 11.47 5.80 3.23
C PRO A 135 10.54 5.63 2.04
N GLN A 136 9.76 6.67 1.70
CA GLN A 136 8.64 6.52 0.76
C GLN A 136 9.07 6.03 -0.62
N GLY A 137 10.13 6.60 -1.21
CA GLY A 137 10.64 6.13 -2.50
C GLY A 137 11.13 4.68 -2.43
N THR A 138 11.77 4.29 -1.32
CA THR A 138 12.19 2.91 -1.07
C THR A 138 10.99 1.98 -0.94
N PHE A 139 9.94 2.39 -0.22
CA PHE A 139 8.70 1.62 -0.09
C PHE A 139 8.04 1.37 -1.46
N ALA A 140 7.92 2.41 -2.28
CA ALA A 140 7.38 2.30 -3.63
C ALA A 140 8.21 1.34 -4.50
N GLU A 141 9.54 1.46 -4.45
CA GLU A 141 10.44 0.62 -5.24
C GLU A 141 10.46 -0.84 -4.74
N ARG A 142 10.37 -1.09 -3.45
CA ARG A 142 10.23 -2.45 -2.88
C ARG A 142 8.98 -3.15 -3.37
N ILE A 143 7.85 -2.43 -3.49
CA ILE A 143 6.60 -2.95 -4.05
C ILE A 143 6.78 -3.21 -5.55
N ARG A 144 7.35 -2.25 -6.30
CA ARG A 144 7.60 -2.40 -7.74
C ARG A 144 8.55 -3.56 -8.03
N ALA A 145 9.62 -3.71 -7.25
CA ALA A 145 10.57 -4.81 -7.38
C ALA A 145 9.88 -6.16 -7.21
N GLY A 146 9.02 -6.32 -6.20
CA GLY A 146 8.24 -7.53 -6.01
C GLY A 146 7.33 -7.85 -7.19
N ALA A 147 6.65 -6.84 -7.74
CA ALA A 147 5.82 -6.98 -8.94
C ALA A 147 6.62 -7.40 -10.18
N ALA A 148 7.88 -6.97 -10.28
CA ALA A 148 8.77 -7.26 -11.40
C ALA A 148 9.61 -8.55 -11.23
N GLY A 149 9.45 -9.28 -10.13
CA GLY A 149 10.25 -10.45 -9.83
C GLY A 149 11.71 -10.15 -9.43
N ILE A 150 12.00 -8.90 -9.05
CA ILE A 150 13.31 -8.44 -8.56
C ILE A 150 13.35 -8.65 -7.05
N PRO A 151 14.20 -9.54 -6.52
CA PRO A 151 14.14 -9.90 -5.09
C PRO A 151 14.68 -8.80 -4.17
N ALA A 152 15.61 -7.98 -4.65
CA ALA A 152 16.25 -6.90 -3.90
C ALA A 152 16.92 -5.90 -4.84
N PHE A 153 17.20 -4.71 -4.34
CA PHE A 153 17.91 -3.65 -5.07
C PHE A 153 18.74 -2.79 -4.12
N TYR A 154 19.70 -2.07 -4.67
CA TYR A 154 20.50 -1.10 -3.93
C TYR A 154 19.95 0.31 -4.09
N THR A 155 19.82 1.05 -2.98
CA THR A 155 19.41 2.46 -2.96
C THR A 155 20.34 3.27 -2.06
N PRO A 156 20.64 4.53 -2.39
CA PRO A 156 21.40 5.41 -1.52
C PRO A 156 20.56 5.97 -0.37
N THR A 157 19.23 5.88 -0.49
CA THR A 157 18.30 6.41 0.52
C THR A 157 18.42 5.66 1.82
N GLY A 158 18.65 6.38 2.92
CA GLY A 158 18.79 5.79 4.24
C GLY A 158 20.20 5.36 4.62
N TYR A 159 21.20 5.41 3.71
CA TYR A 159 22.57 5.11 4.06
C TYR A 159 23.08 6.02 5.20
N GLY A 160 23.75 5.45 6.18
CA GLY A 160 24.28 6.14 7.37
C GLY A 160 23.26 6.46 8.45
N THR A 161 21.96 6.24 8.21
CA THR A 161 20.88 6.49 9.19
C THR A 161 20.57 5.26 10.04
N ALA A 162 19.64 5.40 10.99
CA ALA A 162 19.09 4.30 11.79
C ALA A 162 18.50 3.15 10.93
N VAL A 163 18.00 3.47 9.72
CA VAL A 163 17.53 2.46 8.74
C VAL A 163 18.68 1.56 8.32
N HIS A 164 19.83 2.13 7.96
CA HIS A 164 21.03 1.38 7.57
C HIS A 164 21.59 0.57 8.74
N LYS A 165 21.71 1.22 9.90
CA LYS A 165 22.37 0.64 11.09
C LYS A 165 21.54 -0.42 11.80
N GLY A 166 20.25 -0.54 11.48
CA GLY A 166 19.36 -1.47 12.14
C GLY A 166 18.97 -1.04 13.56
N GLU A 167 18.77 0.25 13.75
CA GLU A 167 18.49 0.86 15.07
C GLU A 167 17.01 1.24 15.25
N LEU A 168 16.14 0.92 14.27
CA LEU A 168 14.72 1.23 14.38
C LEU A 168 14.02 0.24 15.31
N VAL A 169 13.32 0.75 16.31
CA VAL A 169 12.41 -0.07 17.12
C VAL A 169 11.20 -0.40 16.27
N LEU A 170 10.96 -1.71 16.06
CA LEU A 170 9.85 -2.23 15.28
C LEU A 170 8.67 -2.63 16.16
N LYS A 171 8.91 -3.01 17.41
CA LYS A 171 7.88 -3.38 18.37
C LYS A 171 8.37 -3.17 19.79
N TYR A 172 7.48 -2.72 20.66
CA TYR A 172 7.69 -2.66 22.11
C TYR A 172 7.09 -3.88 22.82
N GLU A 173 7.56 -4.15 24.05
CA GLU A 173 6.94 -5.13 24.94
C GLU A 173 5.55 -4.64 25.34
N LYS A 174 4.58 -5.56 25.38
CA LYS A 174 3.25 -5.23 25.89
C LYS A 174 3.32 -5.17 27.43
N LYS A 175 3.24 -3.94 27.98
CA LYS A 175 3.21 -3.70 29.42
C LYS A 175 2.23 -2.59 29.77
N ASP A 176 1.50 -2.79 30.83
CA ASP A 176 0.62 -1.78 31.40
C ASP A 176 1.38 -0.97 32.47
N GLY A 177 1.47 0.34 32.27
CA GLY A 177 1.92 1.31 33.31
C GLY A 177 3.42 1.48 33.50
N GLU A 178 4.30 0.81 32.77
CA GLU A 178 5.75 1.01 32.78
C GLU A 178 6.26 1.65 31.48
N GLU A 179 7.48 2.18 31.51
CA GLU A 179 8.16 2.67 30.32
C GLU A 179 8.32 1.53 29.28
N ALA A 180 7.89 1.80 28.06
CA ALA A 180 7.91 0.81 26.99
C ALA A 180 9.34 0.42 26.61
N LYS A 181 9.69 -0.85 26.73
CA LYS A 181 11.00 -1.38 26.33
C LYS A 181 10.96 -1.96 24.91
N PRO A 182 12.00 -1.70 24.07
CA PRO A 182 12.09 -2.31 22.75
C PRO A 182 12.10 -3.85 22.83
N MET A 183 11.17 -4.49 22.12
CA MET A 183 11.09 -5.95 21.98
C MET A 183 11.73 -6.43 20.69
N LEU A 184 11.50 -5.70 19.59
CA LEU A 184 12.01 -6.03 18.28
C LEU A 184 12.67 -4.78 17.68
N ILE A 185 13.92 -4.93 17.24
CA ILE A 185 14.70 -3.89 16.59
C ILE A 185 15.02 -4.35 15.16
N SER A 186 15.12 -3.42 14.23
CA SER A 186 15.45 -3.71 12.84
C SER A 186 16.85 -4.31 12.72
N LYS A 187 17.10 -5.04 11.61
CA LYS A 187 18.44 -5.57 11.30
C LYS A 187 19.22 -4.54 10.48
N PRO A 188 20.55 -4.48 10.63
CA PRO A 188 21.40 -3.71 9.73
C PRO A 188 21.19 -4.12 8.27
N ARG A 189 21.26 -3.16 7.36
CA ARG A 189 21.21 -3.40 5.92
C ARG A 189 22.64 -3.65 5.41
N GLU A 190 22.79 -4.61 4.50
CA GLU A 190 24.03 -4.73 3.73
C GLU A 190 24.27 -3.43 2.96
N SER A 191 25.52 -2.99 2.90
CA SER A 191 25.89 -1.81 2.11
C SER A 191 26.95 -2.13 1.08
N ARG A 192 26.89 -1.42 -0.06
CA ARG A 192 27.86 -1.56 -1.14
C ARG A 192 28.11 -0.20 -1.79
N ARG A 193 29.37 0.02 -2.15
CA ARG A 193 29.79 1.23 -2.88
C ARG A 193 29.71 1.00 -4.38
N PHE A 194 29.06 1.93 -5.09
CA PHE A 194 29.03 1.98 -6.54
C PHE A 194 29.54 3.36 -6.98
N GLY A 195 30.64 3.37 -7.72
CA GLY A 195 31.33 4.60 -8.07
C GLY A 195 31.80 5.36 -6.83
N ASN A 196 31.34 6.59 -6.67
CA ASN A 196 31.67 7.48 -5.57
C ASN A 196 30.59 7.57 -4.48
N ARG A 197 29.56 6.70 -4.53
CA ARG A 197 28.41 6.76 -3.64
C ARG A 197 28.14 5.41 -2.97
N ASP A 198 27.70 5.46 -1.72
CA ASP A 198 27.35 4.29 -0.95
C ASP A 198 25.83 4.04 -1.00
N PHE A 199 25.46 2.76 -1.01
CA PHE A 199 24.09 2.27 -1.15
C PHE A 199 23.82 1.21 -0.09
N ILE A 200 22.55 1.03 0.26
CA ILE A 200 22.06 -0.07 1.10
C ILE A 200 21.16 -1.00 0.29
N LEU A 201 21.18 -2.29 0.66
CA LEU A 201 20.33 -3.31 0.08
C LEU A 201 18.94 -3.25 0.71
N GLU A 202 17.91 -3.19 -0.13
CA GLU A 202 16.52 -3.29 0.27
C GLU A 202 15.85 -4.46 -0.44
N GLU A 203 15.16 -5.32 0.33
CA GLU A 203 14.44 -6.47 -0.19
C GLU A 203 13.06 -6.07 -0.71
N ALA A 204 12.60 -6.78 -1.74
CA ALA A 204 11.26 -6.60 -2.29
C ALA A 204 10.16 -6.92 -1.25
N ILE A 205 8.99 -6.32 -1.44
CA ILE A 205 7.77 -6.61 -0.69
C ILE A 205 6.84 -7.44 -1.57
N TYR A 206 6.19 -8.45 -0.99
CA TYR A 206 5.20 -9.29 -1.66
C TYR A 206 3.90 -9.31 -0.86
N GLY A 207 2.76 -9.07 -1.53
CA GLY A 207 1.42 -9.12 -0.95
C GLY A 207 0.68 -10.40 -1.31
N ASP A 208 -0.19 -10.86 -0.41
CA ASP A 208 -1.15 -11.91 -0.73
C ASP A 208 -2.39 -11.29 -1.41
N PHE A 209 -2.88 -10.18 -0.87
CA PHE A 209 -4.01 -9.44 -1.40
C PHE A 209 -3.66 -7.96 -1.59
N ALA A 210 -4.17 -7.34 -2.66
CA ALA A 210 -4.19 -5.90 -2.83
C ALA A 210 -5.64 -5.42 -2.85
N LEU A 211 -5.96 -4.50 -1.96
CA LEU A 211 -7.19 -3.73 -1.95
C LEU A 211 -6.89 -2.38 -2.58
N ILE A 212 -7.42 -2.12 -3.75
CA ILE A 212 -7.14 -0.91 -4.51
C ILE A 212 -8.43 -0.16 -4.87
N HIS A 213 -8.28 1.12 -5.17
CA HIS A 213 -9.36 1.96 -5.67
C HIS A 213 -9.03 2.46 -7.08
N ALA A 214 -10.03 2.43 -7.96
CA ALA A 214 -9.96 3.03 -9.29
C ALA A 214 -11.25 3.80 -9.60
N ARG A 215 -11.19 4.75 -10.53
CA ARG A 215 -12.36 5.49 -10.96
C ARG A 215 -13.29 4.63 -11.78
N LYS A 216 -12.75 3.89 -12.76
CA LYS A 216 -13.54 3.14 -13.73
C LYS A 216 -12.90 1.78 -14.00
N ALA A 217 -13.73 0.77 -14.13
CA ALA A 217 -13.36 -0.54 -14.68
C ALA A 217 -14.28 -0.93 -15.83
N ASP A 218 -13.76 -1.63 -16.82
CA ASP A 218 -14.63 -2.44 -17.65
C ASP A 218 -14.91 -3.81 -16.99
N GLU A 219 -15.91 -4.54 -17.48
CA GLU A 219 -16.29 -5.84 -16.91
C GLU A 219 -15.18 -6.90 -16.99
N ALA A 220 -14.19 -6.71 -17.87
CA ALA A 220 -13.00 -7.56 -17.96
C ALA A 220 -11.96 -7.23 -16.88
N GLY A 221 -12.02 -6.03 -16.30
CA GLY A 221 -11.11 -5.57 -15.25
C GLY A 221 -9.98 -4.65 -15.71
N ASN A 222 -10.09 -4.04 -16.90
CA ASN A 222 -9.21 -2.94 -17.27
C ASN A 222 -9.57 -1.71 -16.46
N LEU A 223 -8.57 -1.04 -15.83
CA LEU A 223 -8.83 0.07 -14.93
C LEU A 223 -8.32 1.41 -15.45
N ILE A 224 -9.10 2.46 -15.14
CA ILE A 224 -8.69 3.86 -15.24
C ILE A 224 -8.66 4.46 -13.83
N PHE A 225 -7.55 5.03 -13.44
CA PHE A 225 -7.42 5.85 -12.24
C PHE A 225 -7.69 7.31 -12.55
N HIS A 226 -8.12 8.07 -11.55
CA HIS A 226 -8.30 9.52 -11.70
C HIS A 226 -7.17 10.29 -11.04
N SER A 227 -6.44 11.07 -11.84
CA SER A 227 -5.39 11.98 -11.34
C SER A 227 -4.46 11.29 -10.32
N THR A 228 -4.24 11.90 -9.17
CA THR A 228 -3.34 11.41 -8.11
C THR A 228 -3.84 10.16 -7.38
N ALA A 229 -5.08 9.72 -7.60
CA ALA A 229 -5.58 8.47 -7.04
C ALA A 229 -4.93 7.20 -7.65
N ARG A 230 -4.15 7.35 -8.74
CA ARG A 230 -3.33 6.24 -9.26
C ARG A 230 -2.26 5.79 -8.25
N ASN A 231 -1.55 6.70 -7.64
CA ASN A 231 -0.53 6.57 -6.58
C ASN A 231 -0.03 5.13 -6.34
N PHE A 232 -0.23 4.57 -5.13
CA PHE A 232 0.18 3.21 -4.78
C PHE A 232 -0.77 2.11 -5.30
N ASN A 233 -1.93 2.48 -5.83
CA ASN A 233 -2.91 1.52 -6.35
C ASN A 233 -2.35 0.67 -7.50
N ASP A 234 -1.71 1.29 -8.48
CA ASP A 234 -1.13 0.60 -9.65
C ASP A 234 0.01 -0.39 -9.25
N PRO A 235 1.08 0.01 -8.55
CA PRO A 235 2.15 -0.92 -8.20
C PRO A 235 1.71 -2.03 -7.23
N MET A 236 0.77 -1.78 -6.33
CA MET A 236 0.25 -2.80 -5.42
C MET A 236 -0.59 -3.84 -6.15
N ALA A 237 -1.42 -3.42 -7.11
CA ALA A 237 -2.19 -4.32 -7.94
C ALA A 237 -1.32 -5.27 -8.76
N ARG A 238 -0.17 -4.81 -9.24
CA ARG A 238 0.77 -5.64 -10.00
C ARG A 238 1.57 -6.60 -9.13
N ASN A 239 1.62 -6.36 -7.83
CA ASN A 239 2.46 -7.10 -6.89
C ASN A 239 1.72 -8.27 -6.22
N ALA A 240 0.49 -8.06 -5.79
CA ALA A 240 -0.24 -9.03 -4.99
C ALA A 240 -0.68 -10.25 -5.80
N ARG A 241 -0.88 -11.37 -5.12
CA ARG A 241 -1.40 -12.61 -5.74
C ARG A 241 -2.85 -12.47 -6.16
N VAL A 242 -3.64 -11.74 -5.37
CA VAL A 242 -5.07 -11.47 -5.64
C VAL A 242 -5.29 -9.97 -5.51
N THR A 243 -5.77 -9.36 -6.57
CA THR A 243 -6.12 -7.94 -6.60
C THR A 243 -7.62 -7.75 -6.62
N ILE A 244 -8.12 -7.00 -5.65
CA ILE A 244 -9.53 -6.62 -5.50
C ILE A 244 -9.64 -5.11 -5.74
N ALA A 245 -10.29 -4.74 -6.84
CA ALA A 245 -10.45 -3.34 -7.23
C ALA A 245 -11.85 -2.84 -6.85
N GLU A 246 -11.92 -1.89 -5.95
CA GLU A 246 -13.10 -1.06 -5.71
C GLU A 246 -13.15 0.03 -6.78
N VAL A 247 -14.27 0.18 -7.47
CA VAL A 247 -14.40 1.12 -8.58
C VAL A 247 -15.65 1.98 -8.49
N GLU A 248 -15.53 3.25 -8.87
CA GLU A 248 -16.65 4.20 -8.86
C GLU A 248 -17.64 3.93 -10.01
N GLU A 249 -17.15 3.37 -11.12
CA GLU A 249 -17.97 3.08 -12.31
C GLU A 249 -17.55 1.76 -12.95
N ILE A 250 -18.54 0.92 -13.32
CA ILE A 250 -18.31 -0.30 -14.10
C ILE A 250 -18.99 -0.09 -15.46
N VAL A 251 -18.23 -0.32 -16.54
CA VAL A 251 -18.68 -0.14 -17.92
C VAL A 251 -18.52 -1.43 -18.73
N PRO A 252 -19.27 -1.58 -19.83
CA PRO A 252 -19.10 -2.74 -20.73
C PRO A 252 -17.69 -2.85 -21.29
N VAL A 253 -17.27 -4.09 -21.60
CA VAL A 253 -15.99 -4.34 -22.29
C VAL A 253 -15.96 -3.60 -23.62
N GLY A 254 -14.83 -2.94 -23.90
CA GLY A 254 -14.64 -2.12 -25.10
C GLY A 254 -15.06 -0.65 -24.97
N SER A 255 -15.65 -0.26 -23.82
CA SER A 255 -15.97 1.15 -23.55
C SER A 255 -14.74 1.98 -23.12
N ILE A 256 -13.66 1.33 -22.73
CA ILE A 256 -12.37 1.96 -22.41
C ILE A 256 -11.44 1.74 -23.62
N SER A 257 -10.92 2.83 -24.19
CA SER A 257 -9.90 2.73 -25.23
C SER A 257 -8.65 2.03 -24.71
N SER A 258 -8.00 1.20 -25.55
CA SER A 258 -6.74 0.54 -25.19
C SER A 258 -5.65 1.51 -24.71
N ASP A 259 -5.63 2.72 -25.26
CA ASP A 259 -4.65 3.75 -24.93
C ASP A 259 -4.94 4.47 -23.60
N GLU A 260 -6.17 4.34 -23.09
CA GLU A 260 -6.60 4.91 -21.81
C GLU A 260 -6.47 3.94 -20.63
N VAL A 261 -6.19 2.66 -20.89
CA VAL A 261 -6.04 1.65 -19.85
C VAL A 261 -4.78 1.93 -19.02
N HIS A 262 -4.96 2.29 -17.76
CA HIS A 262 -3.84 2.49 -16.84
C HIS A 262 -3.34 1.17 -16.25
N LEU A 263 -4.23 0.25 -15.91
CA LEU A 263 -3.92 -1.08 -15.41
C LEU A 263 -4.69 -2.15 -16.19
N PRO A 264 -3.97 -3.02 -16.92
CA PRO A 264 -4.60 -4.11 -17.66
C PRO A 264 -5.31 -5.13 -16.77
N SER A 265 -6.37 -5.71 -17.28
CA SER A 265 -7.26 -6.68 -16.60
C SER A 265 -6.57 -7.94 -16.08
N ILE A 266 -5.37 -8.28 -16.59
CA ILE A 266 -4.59 -9.43 -16.11
C ILE A 266 -4.12 -9.29 -14.66
N PHE A 267 -4.03 -8.06 -14.16
CA PHE A 267 -3.63 -7.72 -12.78
C PHE A 267 -4.82 -7.57 -11.84
N VAL A 268 -6.06 -7.73 -12.31
CA VAL A 268 -7.26 -7.53 -11.50
C VAL A 268 -8.05 -8.84 -11.45
N ASP A 269 -8.24 -9.36 -10.25
CA ASP A 269 -8.96 -10.61 -10.02
C ASP A 269 -10.44 -10.40 -9.75
N ARG A 270 -10.77 -9.34 -9.01
CA ARG A 270 -12.12 -9.03 -8.54
C ARG A 270 -12.41 -7.55 -8.68
N ILE A 271 -13.64 -7.25 -9.05
CA ILE A 271 -14.16 -5.90 -9.20
C ILE A 271 -15.33 -5.73 -8.24
N VAL A 272 -15.30 -4.67 -7.47
CA VAL A 272 -16.35 -4.31 -6.53
C VAL A 272 -16.82 -2.90 -6.84
N LYS A 273 -18.11 -2.70 -6.95
CA LYS A 273 -18.70 -1.37 -7.08
C LYS A 273 -18.52 -0.62 -5.76
N ALA A 274 -17.97 0.60 -5.79
CA ALA A 274 -17.88 1.46 -4.62
C ALA A 274 -19.29 1.79 -4.10
N GLU A 275 -19.53 1.52 -2.83
CA GLU A 275 -20.78 1.85 -2.13
C GLU A 275 -20.64 3.14 -1.31
N LEU A 276 -19.40 3.50 -0.97
CA LEU A 276 -19.05 4.69 -0.21
C LEU A 276 -18.25 5.66 -1.08
N PRO A 277 -18.47 6.98 -0.90
CA PRO A 277 -17.72 8.00 -1.64
C PRO A 277 -16.25 7.99 -1.20
N LEU A 278 -15.39 8.47 -2.10
CA LEU A 278 -13.99 8.75 -1.76
C LEU A 278 -13.92 9.73 -0.58
N GLU A 279 -13.01 9.42 0.34
CA GLU A 279 -12.73 10.34 1.44
C GLU A 279 -11.77 11.43 1.00
N VAL A 280 -12.04 12.65 1.47
CA VAL A 280 -11.17 13.81 1.30
C VAL A 280 -10.69 14.23 2.68
N GLU A 281 -9.38 14.43 2.85
CA GLU A 281 -8.79 14.81 4.14
C GLU A 281 -9.34 16.15 4.65
N LYS A 282 -9.38 17.13 3.75
CA LYS A 282 -9.85 18.47 4.06
C LYS A 282 -10.43 19.13 2.81
N VAL A 283 -11.64 19.57 2.90
CA VAL A 283 -12.25 20.47 1.92
C VAL A 283 -12.06 21.89 2.43
N CYS A 284 -11.24 22.68 1.73
CA CYS A 284 -11.07 24.09 2.02
C CYS A 284 -11.98 24.87 1.07
N LEU A 285 -13.04 25.44 1.61
CA LEU A 285 -13.85 26.44 0.93
C LEU A 285 -13.36 27.81 1.36
N SER A 286 -13.46 28.82 0.48
CA SER A 286 -13.26 30.21 0.86
C SER A 286 -14.16 30.53 2.06
N LYS A 287 -13.58 31.08 3.12
CA LYS A 287 -14.39 31.56 4.25
C LYS A 287 -15.32 32.65 3.76
N PRO A 288 -16.60 32.66 4.18
CA PRO A 288 -17.43 33.88 4.03
C PRO A 288 -16.70 35.01 4.77
N GLU A 289 -16.67 36.19 4.14
CA GLU A 289 -16.18 37.41 4.79
C GLU A 289 -17.00 37.65 6.06
N GLY A 290 -16.41 37.44 7.22
CA GLY A 290 -17.08 37.64 8.50
C GLY A 290 -16.08 37.56 9.66
N ASP A 291 -16.02 38.62 10.41
CA ASP A 291 -15.33 38.91 11.67
C ASP A 291 -13.79 38.89 11.63
N ALA A 292 -13.26 40.12 11.72
CA ALA A 292 -11.86 40.40 11.96
C ALA A 292 -11.46 39.94 13.36
N THR A 293 -11.20 38.65 13.49
CA THR A 293 -10.46 38.10 14.63
C THR A 293 -9.01 38.61 14.54
N GLU A 294 -8.44 39.00 15.65
CA GLU A 294 -7.03 39.41 15.75
C GLU A 294 -6.12 38.39 15.06
N LEU A 295 -5.36 38.83 14.06
CA LEU A 295 -4.51 37.96 13.26
C LEU A 295 -3.40 37.37 14.10
N THR A 296 -3.30 36.06 14.13
CA THR A 296 -2.15 35.38 14.73
C THR A 296 -0.89 35.58 13.88
N LYS A 297 0.30 35.39 14.46
CA LYS A 297 1.58 35.42 13.71
C LYS A 297 1.56 34.44 12.51
N ARG A 298 0.86 33.31 12.65
CA ARG A 298 0.71 32.31 11.58
C ARG A 298 -0.14 32.82 10.43
N ASP A 299 -1.23 33.52 10.74
CA ASP A 299 -2.11 34.12 9.74
C ASP A 299 -1.40 35.22 8.95
N ILE A 300 -0.56 36.03 9.63
CA ILE A 300 0.26 37.06 8.98
C ILE A 300 1.25 36.41 7.97
N ILE A 301 1.91 35.32 8.36
CA ILE A 301 2.84 34.58 7.48
C ILE A 301 2.08 33.99 6.30
N ALA A 302 0.93 33.36 6.54
CA ALA A 302 0.10 32.75 5.49
C ALA A 302 -0.40 33.81 4.49
N LYS A 303 -0.92 34.94 4.97
CA LYS A 303 -1.36 36.07 4.12
C LYS A 303 -0.20 36.66 3.30
N ARG A 304 0.98 36.79 3.91
CA ARG A 304 2.15 37.30 3.17
C ARG A 304 2.54 36.32 2.05
N ALA A 305 2.54 35.02 2.33
CA ALA A 305 2.82 34.01 1.32
C ALA A 305 1.74 33.95 0.22
N ALA A 306 0.46 34.11 0.60
CA ALA A 306 -0.65 34.17 -0.35
C ALA A 306 -0.53 35.34 -1.34
N ALA A 307 0.04 36.47 -0.90
CA ALA A 307 0.26 37.64 -1.76
C ALA A 307 1.28 37.40 -2.90
N GLU A 308 2.06 36.33 -2.85
CA GLU A 308 2.95 35.92 -3.96
C GLU A 308 2.24 35.06 -5.02
N LEU A 309 0.99 34.67 -4.78
CA LEU A 309 0.24 33.79 -5.67
C LEU A 309 -0.70 34.63 -6.57
N SER A 310 -0.86 34.16 -7.81
CA SER A 310 -1.74 34.76 -8.80
C SER A 310 -2.71 33.71 -9.34
N ASP A 311 -3.85 34.15 -9.84
CA ASP A 311 -4.83 33.27 -10.48
C ASP A 311 -4.20 32.43 -11.61
N GLY A 312 -4.55 31.16 -11.66
CA GLY A 312 -4.04 30.20 -12.63
C GLY A 312 -2.73 29.53 -12.26
N MET A 313 -2.09 29.88 -11.14
CA MET A 313 -0.89 29.17 -10.66
C MET A 313 -1.24 27.81 -10.09
N TYR A 314 -0.42 26.82 -10.43
CA TYR A 314 -0.40 25.51 -9.75
C TYR A 314 0.54 25.59 -8.57
N VAL A 315 0.01 25.41 -7.36
CA VAL A 315 0.78 25.59 -6.13
C VAL A 315 0.86 24.28 -5.37
N ASN A 316 2.07 23.85 -5.02
CA ASN A 316 2.31 22.70 -4.14
C ASN A 316 2.59 23.21 -2.72
N LEU A 317 1.71 22.86 -1.79
CA LEU A 317 1.78 23.30 -0.40
C LEU A 317 2.19 22.14 0.52
N GLY A 318 3.14 22.41 1.42
CA GLY A 318 3.52 21.47 2.46
C GLY A 318 2.46 21.33 3.54
N VAL A 319 2.45 20.20 4.25
CA VAL A 319 1.58 19.96 5.40
C VAL A 319 2.01 20.87 6.57
N GLY A 320 1.05 21.52 7.20
CA GLY A 320 1.27 22.43 8.34
C GLY A 320 0.96 23.89 8.01
N MET A 321 1.87 24.83 8.29
CA MET A 321 1.65 26.26 8.07
C MET A 321 1.30 26.62 6.61
N PRO A 322 1.91 26.01 5.57
CA PRO A 322 1.54 26.32 4.20
C PRO A 322 0.06 26.05 3.86
N ASN A 323 -0.60 25.10 4.56
CA ASN A 323 -2.03 24.83 4.37
C ASN A 323 -2.95 25.98 4.79
N LEU A 324 -2.42 27.00 5.48
CA LEU A 324 -3.17 28.21 5.82
C LEU A 324 -3.18 29.24 4.67
N VAL A 325 -2.36 29.06 3.64
CA VAL A 325 -2.23 30.03 2.53
C VAL A 325 -3.51 30.13 1.70
N PRO A 326 -4.28 29.06 1.44
CA PRO A 326 -5.54 29.13 0.69
C PRO A 326 -6.73 29.61 1.51
N SER A 327 -6.60 29.85 2.83
CA SER A 327 -7.72 30.14 3.74
C SER A 327 -7.92 31.64 4.01
#